data_7b2b7ab28e1b44de72b7fd4688678aaa
#
_entry.id   7b2b7ab28e1b44de72b7fd4688678aaa
#
_cell.length_a   1.000
_cell.length_b   1.000
_cell.length_c   1.000
_cell.angle_alpha   90.00
_cell.angle_beta   90.00
_cell.angle_gamma   90.00
#
_symmetry.space_group_name_H-M   'P 1'
#
loop_
_entity.id
_entity.type
_entity.pdbx_description
1 polymer ?
#
loop_
_entity_poly.entity_id
_entity_poly.type
_entity_poly.pdbx_seq_one_letter_code
_entity_poly.pdbx_strand_id
1 'polypeptide(L)'
;EILPLIELQRESNRRFKFVLAGLHNVCRAKNATRNNGLFGQLGDPLCVKPLTAADARNLLVRPLRYLGFRVSNESHVDTILTNTNYYPGIIQFFGYTLVQTLATHYTQYYDAVRGNPPFELHDDQLASIMNSRDLNRNIKDRLRWTLEMDNRYYMLARCIAVLYHLYSNDYSVISNGFDVASICEVKDMYDIHCLESLSER
;
A
#
# COMPACT_ATOMS: atom_id res chain seq x y z
N GLU A 1 -25.73 6.98 -6.52
CA GLU A 1 -26.95 6.27 -6.04
C GLU A 1 -26.93 6.05 -4.52
N ILE A 2 -26.79 7.13 -3.75
CA ILE A 2 -26.84 7.10 -2.27
C ILE A 2 -28.26 7.40 -1.77
N LEU A 3 -29.06 8.09 -2.60
CA LEU A 3 -30.43 8.48 -2.26
C LEU A 3 -31.31 7.32 -1.76
N PRO A 4 -31.38 6.17 -2.42
CA PRO A 4 -32.20 5.05 -1.96
C PRO A 4 -31.79 4.52 -0.58
N LEU A 5 -30.49 4.60 -0.24
CA LEU A 5 -29.99 4.18 1.07
C LEU A 5 -30.46 5.13 2.19
N ILE A 6 -30.50 6.43 1.91
CA ILE A 6 -30.98 7.44 2.87
C ILE A 6 -32.50 7.31 3.05
N GLU A 7 -33.24 7.04 1.98
CA GLU A 7 -34.68 6.79 2.04
C GLU A 7 -34.96 5.56 2.89
N LEU A 8 -34.28 4.44 2.63
CA LEU A 8 -34.40 3.22 3.42
C LEU A 8 -34.10 3.46 4.90
N GLN A 9 -33.08 4.29 5.22
CA GLN A 9 -32.77 4.65 6.60
C GLN A 9 -33.91 5.43 7.26
N ARG A 10 -34.57 6.35 6.53
CA ARG A 10 -35.71 7.13 7.03
C ARG A 10 -36.93 6.24 7.25
N GLU A 11 -37.30 5.45 6.26
CA GLU A 11 -38.46 4.55 6.30
C GLU A 11 -38.33 3.49 7.41
N SER A 12 -37.12 3.03 7.67
CA SER A 12 -36.85 2.07 8.74
C SER A 12 -36.69 2.68 10.12
N ASN A 13 -37.03 3.96 10.34
CA ASN A 13 -36.81 4.66 11.59
C ASN A 13 -35.34 4.59 12.09
N ARG A 14 -34.39 4.71 11.19
CA ARG A 14 -32.94 4.63 11.47
C ARG A 14 -32.47 3.29 12.04
N ARG A 15 -33.21 2.21 11.80
CA ARG A 15 -32.77 0.87 12.20
C ARG A 15 -31.60 0.38 11.35
N PHE A 16 -31.46 0.86 10.11
CA PHE A 16 -30.32 0.57 9.24
C PHE A 16 -29.26 1.68 9.39
N LYS A 17 -28.02 1.26 9.54
CA LYS A 17 -26.83 2.12 9.52
C LYS A 17 -25.94 1.69 8.38
N PHE A 18 -25.44 2.66 7.64
CA PHE A 18 -24.57 2.40 6.51
C PHE A 18 -23.15 2.87 6.83
N VAL A 19 -22.16 2.06 6.46
CA VAL A 19 -20.76 2.45 6.43
C VAL A 19 -20.33 2.41 4.97
N LEU A 20 -19.92 3.55 4.45
CA LEU A 20 -19.41 3.67 3.09
C LEU A 20 -17.90 3.70 3.15
N ALA A 21 -17.26 2.81 2.42
CA ALA A 21 -15.82 2.77 2.27
C ALA A 21 -15.44 3.08 0.82
N GLY A 22 -14.35 3.80 0.63
CA GLY A 22 -13.85 4.12 -0.69
C GLY A 22 -12.50 4.83 -0.60
N LEU A 23 -11.88 5.02 -1.74
CA LEU A 23 -10.64 5.76 -1.89
C LEU A 23 -10.93 7.28 -1.97
N HIS A 24 -10.00 8.05 -2.48
CA HIS A 24 -10.08 9.52 -2.62
C HIS A 24 -11.36 10.02 -3.32
N ASN A 25 -11.98 9.18 -4.15
CA ASN A 25 -13.22 9.53 -4.85
C ASN A 25 -14.38 9.81 -3.88
N VAL A 26 -14.44 9.16 -2.72
CA VAL A 26 -15.47 9.41 -1.70
C VAL A 26 -15.29 10.81 -1.11
N CYS A 27 -14.05 11.18 -0.74
CA CYS A 27 -13.74 12.51 -0.23
C CYS A 27 -14.05 13.59 -1.27
N ARG A 28 -13.75 13.32 -2.55
CA ARG A 28 -14.03 14.24 -3.65
C ARG A 28 -15.52 14.38 -3.92
N ALA A 29 -16.27 13.29 -3.90
CA ALA A 29 -17.71 13.32 -4.03
C ALA A 29 -18.35 14.12 -2.87
N LYS A 30 -17.86 13.95 -1.64
CA LYS A 30 -18.30 14.77 -0.49
C LYS A 30 -18.02 16.26 -0.72
N ASN A 31 -16.87 16.62 -1.28
CA ASN A 31 -16.48 18.00 -1.52
C ASN A 31 -17.19 18.62 -2.75
N ALA A 32 -17.48 17.82 -3.78
CA ALA A 32 -18.17 18.27 -4.99
C ALA A 32 -19.67 18.56 -4.74
N THR A 33 -20.26 17.89 -3.78
CA THR A 33 -21.69 18.03 -3.46
C THR A 33 -21.96 19.07 -2.38
N ARG A 34 -21.18 20.15 -2.33
CA ARG A 34 -21.33 21.23 -1.36
C ARG A 34 -22.79 21.74 -1.18
N ASN A 35 -23.64 21.52 -2.17
CA ASN A 35 -25.02 22.01 -2.15
C ASN A 35 -26.09 20.93 -1.94
N ASN A 36 -25.76 19.66 -1.89
CA ASN A 36 -26.81 18.62 -1.94
C ASN A 36 -27.00 17.81 -0.65
N GLY A 37 -26.55 18.24 0.49
CA GLY A 37 -26.92 17.66 1.78
C GLY A 37 -26.78 16.14 1.98
N LEU A 38 -26.61 15.38 0.87
CA LEU A 38 -26.56 13.93 0.85
C LEU A 38 -25.34 13.39 1.60
N PHE A 39 -24.17 13.91 1.27
CA PHE A 39 -22.94 13.55 1.97
C PHE A 39 -22.78 14.30 3.30
N GLY A 40 -23.50 15.41 3.52
CA GLY A 40 -23.52 16.12 4.78
C GLY A 40 -24.22 15.34 5.90
N GLN A 41 -25.07 14.37 5.55
CA GLN A 41 -25.73 13.46 6.52
C GLN A 41 -24.84 12.26 6.89
N LEU A 42 -23.79 11.99 6.12
CA LEU A 42 -22.75 11.05 6.49
C LEU A 42 -21.82 11.77 7.45
N GLY A 43 -21.55 11.21 8.60
CA GLY A 43 -20.64 11.78 9.60
C GLY A 43 -19.26 12.11 9.03
N ASP A 44 -18.35 12.55 9.86
CA ASP A 44 -17.00 12.86 9.43
C ASP A 44 -16.28 11.63 8.86
N PRO A 45 -15.51 11.78 7.78
CA PRO A 45 -14.80 10.66 7.19
C PRO A 45 -13.72 10.14 8.13
N LEU A 46 -13.75 8.84 8.39
CA LEU A 46 -12.67 8.16 9.07
C LEU A 46 -11.55 7.86 8.05
N CYS A 47 -10.43 8.54 8.20
CA CYS A 47 -9.26 8.30 7.35
C CYS A 47 -8.44 7.15 7.92
N VAL A 48 -8.35 6.05 7.19
CA VAL A 48 -7.48 4.92 7.56
C VAL A 48 -6.05 5.31 7.21
N LYS A 49 -5.22 5.48 8.24
CA LYS A 49 -3.80 5.83 8.09
C LYS A 49 -2.95 4.57 7.88
N PRO A 50 -1.69 4.71 7.41
CA PRO A 50 -0.71 3.64 7.46
C PRO A 50 -0.58 3.07 8.87
N LEU A 51 -0.10 1.84 8.97
CA LEU A 51 0.15 1.21 10.28
C LEU A 51 1.21 1.98 11.07
N THR A 52 1.08 1.96 12.39
CA THR A 52 2.19 2.36 13.26
C THR A 52 3.35 1.37 13.10
N ALA A 53 4.57 1.79 13.41
CA ALA A 53 5.74 0.89 13.35
C ALA A 53 5.53 -0.37 14.21
N ALA A 54 4.91 -0.23 15.39
CA ALA A 54 4.61 -1.35 16.27
C ALA A 54 3.58 -2.33 15.67
N ASP A 55 2.51 -1.80 15.06
CA ASP A 55 1.49 -2.64 14.43
C ASP A 55 2.01 -3.32 13.17
N ALA A 56 2.78 -2.60 12.35
CA ALA A 56 3.43 -3.15 11.18
C ALA A 56 4.40 -4.27 11.54
N ARG A 57 5.20 -4.07 12.59
CA ARG A 57 6.08 -5.09 13.16
C ARG A 57 5.30 -6.32 13.63
N ASN A 58 4.22 -6.12 14.36
CA ASN A 58 3.35 -7.20 14.81
C ASN A 58 2.73 -7.97 13.64
N LEU A 59 2.31 -7.26 12.59
CA LEU A 59 1.74 -7.86 11.38
C LEU A 59 2.73 -8.80 10.67
N LEU A 60 4.03 -8.47 10.70
CA LEU A 60 5.08 -9.30 10.11
C LEU A 60 5.53 -10.42 11.05
N VAL A 61 5.91 -10.07 12.27
CA VAL A 61 6.63 -10.99 13.18
C VAL A 61 5.73 -12.04 13.81
N ARG A 62 4.48 -11.68 14.17
CA ARG A 62 3.57 -12.63 14.82
C ARG A 62 3.24 -13.84 13.96
N PRO A 63 2.81 -13.69 12.71
CA PRO A 63 2.54 -14.84 11.85
C PRO A 63 3.77 -15.71 11.63
N LEU A 64 4.94 -15.10 11.40
CA LEU A 64 6.19 -15.85 11.24
C LEU A 64 6.51 -16.70 12.48
N ARG A 65 6.34 -16.13 13.67
CA ARG A 65 6.54 -16.86 14.93
C ARG A 65 5.56 -18.03 15.10
N TYR A 66 4.28 -17.85 14.73
CA TYR A 66 3.30 -18.94 14.76
C TYR A 66 3.65 -20.06 13.78
N LEU A 67 4.30 -19.74 12.68
CA LEU A 67 4.79 -20.72 11.71
C LEU A 67 6.14 -21.34 12.10
N GLY A 68 6.68 -20.99 13.26
CA GLY A 68 7.94 -21.52 13.76
C GLY A 68 9.19 -20.80 13.27
N PHE A 69 9.05 -19.65 12.64
CA PHE A 69 10.20 -18.83 12.21
C PHE A 69 10.55 -17.77 13.25
N ARG A 70 11.85 -17.56 13.40
CA ARG A 70 12.40 -16.53 14.28
C ARG A 70 13.25 -15.54 13.49
N VAL A 71 12.96 -14.28 13.64
CA VAL A 71 13.80 -13.20 13.14
C VAL A 71 14.69 -12.76 14.30
N SER A 72 15.94 -13.21 14.31
CA SER A 72 16.88 -12.92 15.39
C SER A 72 17.49 -11.56 15.29
N ASN A 73 17.66 -11.06 14.07
CA ASN A 73 18.20 -9.73 13.81
C ASN A 73 17.07 -8.73 13.56
N GLU A 74 16.89 -7.80 14.49
CA GLU A 74 15.85 -6.75 14.39
C GLU A 74 16.05 -5.85 13.15
N SER A 75 17.29 -5.70 12.68
CA SER A 75 17.55 -4.92 11.45
C SER A 75 16.87 -5.51 10.22
N HIS A 76 16.58 -6.82 10.19
CA HIS A 76 15.82 -7.45 9.12
C HIS A 76 14.37 -6.98 9.14
N VAL A 77 13.77 -6.89 10.32
CA VAL A 77 12.40 -6.38 10.47
C VAL A 77 12.34 -4.93 9.99
N ASP A 78 13.26 -4.10 10.44
CA ASP A 78 13.30 -2.69 10.06
C ASP A 78 13.51 -2.52 8.56
N THR A 79 14.38 -3.33 7.96
CA THR A 79 14.61 -3.34 6.50
C THR A 79 13.33 -3.69 5.75
N ILE A 80 12.63 -4.74 6.16
CA ILE A 80 11.36 -5.14 5.53
C ILE A 80 10.30 -4.04 5.68
N LEU A 81 10.15 -3.47 6.87
CA LEU A 81 9.15 -2.45 7.14
C LEU A 81 9.42 -1.17 6.36
N THR A 82 10.68 -0.75 6.27
CA THR A 82 11.10 0.42 5.49
C THR A 82 10.83 0.20 4.00
N ASN A 83 11.23 -0.95 3.45
CA ASN A 83 11.01 -1.26 2.03
C ASN A 83 9.53 -1.47 1.66
N THR A 84 8.69 -1.81 2.62
CA THR A 84 7.24 -1.93 2.43
C THR A 84 6.48 -0.65 2.78
N ASN A 85 7.19 0.39 3.18
CA ASN A 85 6.65 1.68 3.63
C ASN A 85 5.49 1.52 4.63
N TYR A 86 5.61 0.55 5.54
CA TYR A 86 4.60 0.23 6.56
C TYR A 86 3.20 -0.07 6.00
N TYR A 87 3.10 -0.36 4.69
CA TYR A 87 1.83 -0.63 4.04
C TYR A 87 1.40 -2.07 4.28
N PRO A 88 0.24 -2.31 4.95
CA PRO A 88 -0.12 -3.66 5.44
C PRO A 88 -0.22 -4.69 4.32
N GLY A 89 -0.77 -4.32 3.16
CA GLY A 89 -0.88 -5.23 2.03
C GLY A 89 0.46 -5.66 1.44
N ILE A 90 1.46 -4.78 1.45
CA ILE A 90 2.82 -5.10 0.97
C ILE A 90 3.56 -5.93 2.01
N ILE A 91 3.41 -5.62 3.31
CA ILE A 91 4.00 -6.41 4.41
C ILE A 91 3.48 -7.85 4.36
N GLN A 92 2.17 -8.04 4.22
CA GLN A 92 1.57 -9.38 4.12
C GLN A 92 2.07 -10.14 2.90
N PHE A 93 2.16 -9.43 1.77
CA PHE A 93 2.66 -10.01 0.54
C PHE A 93 4.12 -10.42 0.64
N PHE A 94 4.96 -9.57 1.24
CA PHE A 94 6.35 -9.90 1.56
C PHE A 94 6.43 -11.12 2.48
N GLY A 95 5.67 -11.12 3.58
CA GLY A 95 5.61 -12.24 4.53
C GLY A 95 5.18 -13.55 3.87
N TYR A 96 4.19 -13.50 2.97
CA TYR A 96 3.79 -14.67 2.20
C TYR A 96 4.92 -15.20 1.31
N THR A 97 5.59 -14.33 0.56
CA THR A 97 6.72 -14.71 -0.32
C THR A 97 7.87 -15.28 0.49
N LEU A 98 8.17 -14.67 1.65
CA LEU A 98 9.17 -15.15 2.59
C LEU A 98 8.85 -16.59 3.03
N VAL A 99 7.63 -16.84 3.49
CA VAL A 99 7.21 -18.19 3.93
C VAL A 99 7.29 -19.19 2.79
N GLN A 100 6.85 -18.84 1.59
CA GLN A 100 6.92 -19.74 0.43
C GLN A 100 8.37 -20.09 0.07
N THR A 101 9.25 -19.10 0.07
CA THR A 101 10.68 -19.31 -0.23
C THR A 101 11.32 -20.20 0.84
N LEU A 102 11.07 -19.91 2.10
CA LEU A 102 11.57 -20.72 3.22
C LEU A 102 11.01 -22.14 3.17
N ALA A 103 9.71 -22.32 2.91
CA ALA A 103 9.10 -23.66 2.82
C ALA A 103 9.75 -24.50 1.69
N THR A 104 10.03 -23.86 0.54
CA THR A 104 10.69 -24.54 -0.58
C THR A 104 12.14 -24.94 -0.21
N HIS A 105 12.86 -24.07 0.47
CA HIS A 105 14.21 -24.38 0.95
C HIS A 105 14.20 -25.44 2.06
N TYR A 106 13.24 -25.40 2.98
CA TYR A 106 13.14 -26.36 4.07
C TYR A 106 12.73 -27.75 3.61
N THR A 107 11.90 -27.91 2.59
CA THR A 107 11.62 -29.23 2.00
C THR A 107 12.87 -29.88 1.42
N GLN A 108 13.80 -29.11 0.90
CA GLN A 108 15.11 -29.60 0.45
C GLN A 108 16.09 -29.81 1.61
N TYR A 109 15.93 -29.04 2.71
CA TYR A 109 16.79 -29.10 3.90
C TYR A 109 16.29 -30.07 4.98
N TYR A 110 15.00 -30.42 4.98
CA TYR A 110 14.39 -31.28 5.99
C TYR A 110 15.02 -32.68 6.07
N ASP A 111 15.56 -33.18 4.97
CA ASP A 111 16.30 -34.43 4.93
C ASP A 111 17.75 -34.32 5.45
N ALA A 112 18.31 -33.11 5.51
CA ALA A 112 19.71 -32.89 5.86
C ALA A 112 19.91 -32.33 7.29
N VAL A 113 18.95 -31.54 7.82
CA VAL A 113 19.08 -30.91 9.13
C VAL A 113 17.78 -31.12 9.93
N ARG A 114 17.76 -32.15 10.76
CA ARG A 114 16.69 -32.37 11.75
C ARG A 114 16.73 -31.28 12.84
N GLY A 115 16.40 -30.05 12.46
CA GLY A 115 16.24 -28.94 13.39
C GLY A 115 14.79 -28.84 13.87
N ASN A 116 14.60 -28.67 15.17
CA ASN A 116 13.31 -28.31 15.72
C ASN A 116 13.09 -26.79 15.58
N PRO A 117 11.83 -26.31 15.34
CA PRO A 117 11.56 -24.90 15.42
C PRO A 117 11.99 -24.32 16.80
N PRO A 118 12.38 -23.04 16.88
CA PRO A 118 12.24 -22.02 15.83
C PRO A 118 13.38 -22.05 14.80
N PHE A 119 13.01 -21.86 13.53
CA PHE A 119 13.97 -21.70 12.42
C PHE A 119 14.38 -20.25 12.30
N GLU A 120 15.67 -19.98 12.26
CA GLU A 120 16.18 -18.61 12.14
C GLU A 120 16.19 -18.14 10.71
N LEU A 121 15.82 -16.88 10.51
CA LEU A 121 15.92 -16.21 9.23
C LEU A 121 17.35 -15.65 9.07
N HIS A 122 18.04 -16.07 8.00
CA HIS A 122 19.39 -15.63 7.67
C HIS A 122 19.42 -14.50 6.64
N ASP A 123 20.51 -13.75 6.65
CA ASP A 123 20.72 -12.57 5.80
C ASP A 123 20.64 -12.89 4.31
N ASP A 124 21.20 -14.00 3.88
CA ASP A 124 21.19 -14.48 2.49
C ASP A 124 19.78 -14.82 2.00
N GLN A 125 18.97 -15.42 2.86
CA GLN A 125 17.56 -15.72 2.58
C GLN A 125 16.77 -14.42 2.40
N LEU A 126 16.96 -13.45 3.28
CA LEU A 126 16.32 -12.15 3.18
C LEU A 126 16.75 -11.42 1.90
N ALA A 127 18.04 -11.38 1.60
CA ALA A 127 18.57 -10.75 0.39
C ALA A 127 17.99 -11.41 -0.88
N SER A 128 17.90 -12.75 -0.89
CA SER A 128 17.28 -13.50 -1.99
C SER A 128 15.83 -13.12 -2.22
N ILE A 129 15.06 -12.95 -1.14
CA ILE A 129 13.65 -12.59 -1.21
C ILE A 129 13.48 -11.13 -1.67
N MET A 130 14.27 -10.21 -1.11
CA MET A 130 14.25 -8.80 -1.50
C MET A 130 14.54 -8.61 -3.01
N ASN A 131 15.40 -9.46 -3.57
CA ASN A 131 15.75 -9.45 -4.99
C ASN A 131 14.85 -10.35 -5.84
N SER A 132 13.84 -10.98 -5.26
CA SER A 132 12.92 -11.86 -5.98
C SER A 132 12.15 -11.11 -7.07
N ARG A 133 12.24 -11.61 -8.30
CA ARG A 133 11.50 -11.07 -9.44
C ARG A 133 9.98 -11.20 -9.23
N ASP A 134 9.55 -12.28 -8.60
CA ASP A 134 8.12 -12.54 -8.35
C ASP A 134 7.56 -11.59 -7.29
N LEU A 135 8.30 -11.32 -6.21
CA LEU A 135 7.92 -10.32 -5.23
C LEU A 135 7.78 -8.93 -5.89
N ASN A 136 8.80 -8.51 -6.63
CA ASN A 136 8.83 -7.22 -7.30
C ASN A 136 7.70 -7.08 -8.34
N ARG A 137 7.43 -8.14 -9.13
CA ARG A 137 6.33 -8.15 -10.08
C ARG A 137 4.98 -8.00 -9.39
N ASN A 138 4.74 -8.76 -8.37
CA ASN A 138 3.47 -8.74 -7.64
C ASN A 138 3.22 -7.42 -6.91
N ILE A 139 4.27 -6.77 -6.37
CA ILE A 139 4.17 -5.43 -5.81
C ILE A 139 3.82 -4.42 -6.90
N LYS A 140 4.51 -4.49 -8.06
CA LYS A 140 4.23 -3.64 -9.22
C LYS A 140 2.80 -3.81 -9.72
N ASP A 141 2.31 -5.03 -9.85
CA ASP A 141 0.95 -5.31 -10.33
C ASP A 141 -0.11 -4.74 -9.36
N ARG A 142 0.11 -4.85 -8.05
CA ARG A 142 -0.80 -4.23 -7.06
C ARG A 142 -0.81 -2.70 -7.15
N LEU A 143 0.35 -2.08 -7.27
CA LEU A 143 0.45 -0.64 -7.45
C LEU A 143 -0.19 -0.21 -8.78
N ARG A 144 0.07 -0.96 -9.85
CA ARG A 144 -0.49 -0.72 -11.16
C ARG A 144 -2.01 -0.72 -11.15
N TRP A 145 -2.65 -1.70 -10.54
CA TRP A 145 -4.11 -1.74 -10.43
C TRP A 145 -4.68 -0.49 -9.72
N THR A 146 -3.99 0.00 -8.70
CA THR A 146 -4.40 1.25 -8.02
C THR A 146 -4.26 2.45 -8.95
N LEU A 147 -3.19 2.51 -9.75
CA LEU A 147 -2.96 3.59 -10.70
C LEU A 147 -3.95 3.56 -11.87
N GLU A 148 -4.34 2.37 -12.32
CA GLU A 148 -5.32 2.17 -13.41
C GLU A 148 -6.76 2.53 -13.00
N MET A 149 -7.05 2.68 -11.72
CA MET A 149 -8.37 3.11 -11.24
C MET A 149 -8.69 4.56 -11.61
N ASP A 150 -7.69 5.41 -11.81
CA ASP A 150 -7.86 6.82 -12.17
C ASP A 150 -6.58 7.32 -12.88
N ASN A 151 -6.74 7.81 -14.11
CA ASN A 151 -5.62 8.29 -14.92
C ASN A 151 -4.79 9.39 -14.23
N ARG A 152 -5.40 10.15 -13.31
CA ARG A 152 -4.70 11.16 -12.51
C ARG A 152 -3.70 10.55 -11.54
N TYR A 153 -3.98 9.35 -11.01
CA TYR A 153 -3.03 8.63 -10.17
C TYR A 153 -1.81 8.21 -10.98
N TYR A 154 -2.03 7.79 -12.22
CA TYR A 154 -0.94 7.42 -13.12
C TYR A 154 -0.06 8.63 -13.47
N MET A 155 -0.68 9.77 -13.79
CA MET A 155 0.04 11.03 -14.03
C MET A 155 0.85 11.44 -12.81
N LEU A 156 0.22 11.46 -11.62
CA LEU A 156 0.87 11.82 -10.36
C LEU A 156 2.06 10.89 -10.06
N ALA A 157 1.89 9.58 -10.24
CA ALA A 157 2.96 8.61 -10.02
C ALA A 157 4.14 8.83 -10.98
N ARG A 158 3.89 9.22 -12.23
CA ARG A 158 4.96 9.59 -13.19
C ARG A 158 5.71 10.83 -12.74
N CYS A 159 5.02 11.89 -12.35
CA CYS A 159 5.66 13.11 -11.84
C CYS A 159 6.53 12.81 -10.62
N ILE A 160 6.01 12.03 -9.67
CA ILE A 160 6.76 11.60 -8.47
C ILE A 160 7.98 10.76 -8.86
N ALA A 161 7.86 9.85 -9.82
CA ALA A 161 8.98 9.03 -10.28
C ALA A 161 10.09 9.88 -10.91
N VAL A 162 9.73 10.90 -11.70
CA VAL A 162 10.70 11.86 -12.28
C VAL A 162 11.39 12.65 -11.16
N LEU A 163 10.62 13.22 -10.23
CA LEU A 163 11.18 13.94 -9.09
C LEU A 163 12.12 13.07 -8.26
N TYR A 164 11.71 11.84 -7.96
CA TYR A 164 12.55 10.89 -7.26
C TYR A 164 13.87 10.64 -8.00
N HIS A 165 13.83 10.54 -9.32
CA HIS A 165 15.04 10.36 -10.13
C HIS A 165 15.93 11.60 -10.12
N LEU A 166 15.35 12.80 -10.26
CA LEU A 166 16.08 14.07 -10.24
C LEU A 166 16.78 14.33 -8.90
N TYR A 167 16.11 13.98 -7.80
CA TYR A 167 16.62 14.18 -6.44
C TYR A 167 17.19 12.91 -5.81
N SER A 168 17.54 11.89 -6.61
CA SER A 168 18.00 10.58 -6.12
C SER A 168 19.22 10.65 -5.17
N ASN A 169 20.02 11.70 -5.27
CA ASN A 169 21.19 11.93 -4.43
C ASN A 169 20.89 12.81 -3.19
N ASP A 170 19.69 13.35 -3.07
CA ASP A 170 19.28 14.20 -1.95
C ASP A 170 18.24 13.49 -1.07
N TYR A 171 18.76 12.73 -0.10
CA TYR A 171 17.90 11.98 0.81
C TYR A 171 16.97 12.87 1.63
N SER A 172 17.35 14.12 1.91
CA SER A 172 16.53 15.05 2.69
C SER A 172 15.26 15.45 1.95
N VAL A 173 15.36 15.66 0.64
CA VAL A 173 14.21 15.97 -0.21
C VAL A 173 13.30 14.76 -0.36
N ILE A 174 13.88 13.57 -0.63
CA ILE A 174 13.12 12.34 -0.81
C ILE A 174 12.33 11.96 0.47
N SER A 175 12.96 12.08 1.64
CA SER A 175 12.34 11.70 2.92
C SER A 175 11.16 12.61 3.31
N ASN A 176 11.20 13.88 2.91
CA ASN A 176 10.12 14.83 3.17
C ASN A 176 8.96 14.73 2.16
N GLY A 177 9.17 14.00 1.06
CA GLY A 177 8.23 13.93 -0.05
C GLY A 177 8.27 15.19 -0.93
N PHE A 178 7.41 15.22 -1.94
CA PHE A 178 7.35 16.31 -2.92
C PHE A 178 6.07 17.12 -2.73
N ASP A 179 6.20 18.43 -2.77
CA ASP A 179 5.07 19.34 -2.69
C ASP A 179 4.30 19.43 -4.02
N VAL A 180 3.12 20.02 -3.99
CA VAL A 180 2.24 20.13 -5.15
C VAL A 180 2.86 21.01 -6.22
N ALA A 181 3.62 22.06 -5.84
CA ALA A 181 4.24 22.97 -6.78
C ALA A 181 5.31 22.26 -7.62
N SER A 182 6.20 21.51 -6.96
CA SER A 182 7.21 20.68 -7.63
C SER A 182 6.60 19.63 -8.58
N ILE A 183 5.48 19.03 -8.18
CA ILE A 183 4.76 18.06 -9.02
C ILE A 183 4.17 18.75 -10.27
N CYS A 184 3.58 19.95 -10.12
CA CYS A 184 3.04 20.71 -11.22
C CYS A 184 4.14 21.17 -12.18
N GLU A 185 5.27 21.63 -11.67
CA GLU A 185 6.42 22.05 -12.46
C GLU A 185 6.95 20.90 -13.35
N VAL A 186 7.13 19.71 -12.78
CA VAL A 186 7.55 18.52 -13.54
C VAL A 186 6.50 18.12 -14.56
N LYS A 187 5.22 18.17 -14.18
CA LYS A 187 4.12 17.88 -15.11
C LYS A 187 4.21 18.77 -16.36
N ASP A 188 4.41 20.07 -16.16
CA ASP A 188 4.46 21.05 -17.26
C ASP A 188 5.78 20.94 -18.05
N MET A 189 6.91 20.73 -17.37
CA MET A 189 8.24 20.57 -17.99
C MET A 189 8.32 19.37 -18.93
N TYR A 190 7.72 18.25 -18.54
CA TYR A 190 7.78 16.99 -19.29
C TYR A 190 6.51 16.70 -20.08
N ASP A 191 5.60 17.66 -20.19
CA ASP A 191 4.32 17.52 -20.91
C ASP A 191 3.54 16.26 -20.51
N ILE A 192 3.50 15.98 -19.21
CA ILE A 192 2.82 14.81 -18.66
C ILE A 192 1.32 15.09 -18.57
N HIS A 193 0.56 14.52 -19.51
CA HIS A 193 -0.88 14.68 -19.57
C HIS A 193 -1.63 13.51 -18.92
N CYS A 194 -2.83 13.82 -18.43
CA CYS A 194 -3.81 12.82 -18.05
C CYS A 194 -4.46 12.23 -19.30
N LEU A 195 -4.50 10.91 -19.41
CA LEU A 195 -5.06 10.22 -20.59
C LEU A 195 -6.55 10.50 -20.83
N GLU A 196 -7.28 11.01 -19.83
CA GLU A 196 -8.69 11.41 -19.99
C GLU A 196 -8.90 12.53 -21.05
N SER A 197 -7.91 13.36 -21.28
CA SER A 197 -8.01 14.40 -22.31
C SER A 197 -7.94 13.86 -23.74
N LEU A 198 -7.60 12.58 -23.92
CA LEU A 198 -7.49 11.92 -25.23
C LEU A 198 -8.74 11.14 -25.63
N SER A 199 -9.67 10.89 -24.71
CA SER A 199 -10.90 10.11 -24.97
C SER A 199 -12.09 10.98 -25.36
N GLU A 200 -11.98 12.30 -25.32
CA GLU A 200 -13.03 13.26 -25.74
C GLU A 200 -12.80 13.85 -27.15
N ARG A 201 -11.98 13.18 -27.98
CA ARG A 201 -11.81 13.58 -29.40
C ARG A 201 -12.23 12.48 -30.33
#